data_f2b6191a77da12761f44097263b040c8
#
_entry.id   f2b6191a77da12761f44097263b040c8
#
_cell.length_a   1.000
_cell.length_b   1.000
_cell.length_c   1.000
_cell.angle_alpha   90.00
_cell.angle_beta   90.00
_cell.angle_gamma   90.00
#
_symmetry.space_group_name_H-M   'P 1'
#
loop_
_entity.id
_entity.type
_entity.pdbx_description
1 polymer ?
#
loop_
_entity_poly.entity_id
_entity_poly.type
_entity_poly.pdbx_seq_one_letter_code
_entity_poly.pdbx_strand_id
1 'polypeptide(L)'
;MQISARSRVVTGLLTLAALAVLGGWSVWAVTPPPPKAADAPAETFSASRAFTHVDRIGRQLHPAGSAAAADVRDYLVDTLAGLGLDPQVRAGIGATSELGGQYAMADTRNVVARIPGTASTGTLILMAHYDSVQVSHGGNDDGAGVSTLLEIARALTTGPAPANDVVLLFTDAEEACLCGAESFVAHDPLAAGRAVVLNVESRGSTGPSVMFETSPGNADLVSVYGSAVDRPVATSLAVEVYRILPNNTDFTPFLDAGRFTGLNSAYIDGSGVYHAPQDTPASMDQASLQHEGDNALALTRALGGADLTELSAPAAGDASYFPALGLLVRYPGGWVWPLAILALGAVLAAAAVAIRRGVAGAGRLLAGLGLAVIPLVLAPLAAQGFWALLVVLRPGYANMLDPWRPGWFRAAVVALVALVVLTWFGLLRRRIGPWPLVIGVLGVLALLALLMAGTVPGG
;
A
#
# COMPACT_ATOMS: atom_id res chain seq x y z
N MET A 1 -4.29 25.10 -42.84
CA MET A 1 -4.64 26.16 -41.87
C MET A 1 -3.46 26.41 -40.97
N GLN A 2 -2.67 27.48 -41.14
CA GLN A 2 -1.52 27.80 -40.30
C GLN A 2 -2.03 28.37 -38.97
N ILE A 3 -1.85 27.62 -37.90
CA ILE A 3 -2.15 28.11 -36.56
C ILE A 3 -1.19 29.25 -36.22
N SER A 4 -1.72 30.43 -35.85
CA SER A 4 -0.90 31.62 -35.54
C SER A 4 0.04 31.34 -34.34
N ALA A 5 1.18 32.04 -34.27
CA ALA A 5 2.13 31.92 -33.17
C ALA A 5 1.46 32.19 -31.81
N ARG A 6 0.55 33.16 -31.75
CA ARG A 6 -0.25 33.52 -30.57
C ARG A 6 -1.16 32.37 -30.12
N SER A 7 -1.82 31.70 -31.08
CA SER A 7 -2.66 30.53 -30.79
C SER A 7 -1.84 29.35 -30.24
N ARG A 8 -0.63 29.12 -30.74
CA ARG A 8 0.28 28.05 -30.22
C ARG A 8 0.72 28.32 -28.79
N VAL A 9 1.05 29.58 -28.46
CA VAL A 9 1.42 29.99 -27.10
C VAL A 9 0.23 29.79 -26.15
N VAL A 10 -0.95 30.28 -26.53
CA VAL A 10 -2.18 30.12 -25.72
C VAL A 10 -2.48 28.62 -25.48
N THR A 11 -2.46 27.79 -26.54
CA THR A 11 -2.69 26.35 -26.40
C THR A 11 -1.64 25.73 -25.47
N GLY A 12 -0.37 26.10 -25.60
CA GLY A 12 0.70 25.60 -24.72
C GLY A 12 0.47 25.94 -23.23
N LEU A 13 0.08 27.21 -22.96
CA LEU A 13 -0.23 27.67 -21.60
C LEU A 13 -1.46 26.94 -21.01
N LEU A 14 -2.52 26.77 -21.80
CA LEU A 14 -3.72 26.03 -21.38
C LEU A 14 -3.39 24.55 -21.09
N THR A 15 -2.54 23.92 -21.91
CA THR A 15 -2.10 22.54 -21.68
C THR A 15 -1.29 22.45 -20.39
N LEU A 16 -0.34 23.37 -20.16
CA LEU A 16 0.44 23.40 -18.92
C LEU A 16 -0.44 23.63 -17.69
N ALA A 17 -1.41 24.54 -17.78
CA ALA A 17 -2.37 24.79 -16.70
C ALA A 17 -3.22 23.54 -16.41
N ALA A 18 -3.72 22.87 -17.45
CA ALA A 18 -4.49 21.62 -17.29
C ALA A 18 -3.64 20.52 -16.65
N LEU A 19 -2.40 20.33 -17.07
CA LEU A 19 -1.47 19.36 -16.48
C LEU A 19 -1.15 19.70 -15.01
N ALA A 20 -0.96 20.99 -14.70
CA ALA A 20 -0.72 21.43 -13.31
C ALA A 20 -1.95 21.17 -12.42
N VAL A 21 -3.16 21.42 -12.92
CA VAL A 21 -4.42 21.13 -12.20
C VAL A 21 -4.59 19.63 -11.99
N LEU A 22 -4.39 18.80 -13.03
CA LEU A 22 -4.50 17.35 -12.93
C LEU A 22 -3.45 16.77 -11.99
N GLY A 23 -2.20 17.25 -12.08
CA GLY A 23 -1.13 16.84 -11.18
C GLY A 23 -1.40 17.23 -9.72
N GLY A 24 -1.82 18.48 -9.50
CA GLY A 24 -2.20 18.96 -8.16
C GLY A 24 -3.39 18.17 -7.57
N TRP A 25 -4.41 17.88 -8.39
CA TRP A 25 -5.52 17.03 -7.98
C TRP A 25 -5.08 15.60 -7.64
N SER A 26 -4.21 15.01 -8.47
CA SER A 26 -3.70 13.65 -8.22
C SER A 26 -2.92 13.56 -6.91
N VAL A 27 -2.10 14.57 -6.60
CA VAL A 27 -1.38 14.65 -5.31
C VAL A 27 -2.36 14.83 -4.15
N TRP A 28 -3.31 15.76 -4.27
CA TRP A 28 -4.32 16.00 -3.23
C TRP A 28 -5.17 14.75 -2.95
N ALA A 29 -5.52 14.00 -3.99
CA ALA A 29 -6.37 12.81 -3.88
C ALA A 29 -5.73 11.67 -3.07
N VAL A 30 -4.39 11.60 -3.02
CA VAL A 30 -3.66 10.59 -2.24
C VAL A 30 -3.06 11.18 -0.95
N THR A 31 -3.27 12.48 -0.68
CA THR A 31 -2.81 13.09 0.57
C THR A 31 -3.72 12.65 1.72
N PRO A 32 -3.17 12.17 2.85
CA PRO A 32 -3.96 11.82 4.03
C PRO A 32 -4.87 12.96 4.49
N PRO A 33 -6.08 12.66 5.01
CA PRO A 33 -6.96 13.67 5.57
C PRO A 33 -6.37 14.26 6.85
N PRO A 34 -6.77 15.47 7.25
CA PRO A 34 -6.33 16.03 8.52
C PRO A 34 -6.83 15.15 9.69
N PRO A 35 -6.03 15.02 10.77
CA PRO A 35 -6.42 14.23 11.93
C PRO A 35 -7.66 14.81 12.60
N LYS A 36 -8.62 13.96 12.97
CA LYS A 36 -9.79 14.32 13.74
C LYS A 36 -9.41 14.44 15.22
N ALA A 37 -9.97 15.45 15.88
CA ALA A 37 -9.77 15.70 17.30
C ALA A 37 -10.42 14.63 18.19
N ALA A 38 -10.06 14.59 19.46
CA ALA A 38 -10.56 13.59 20.41
C ALA A 38 -12.07 13.69 20.69
N ASP A 39 -12.66 14.86 20.50
CA ASP A 39 -14.09 15.15 20.65
C ASP A 39 -14.92 14.85 19.38
N ALA A 40 -14.30 14.31 18.34
CA ALA A 40 -15.01 13.85 17.14
C ALA A 40 -16.10 12.82 17.52
N PRO A 41 -17.18 12.69 16.71
CA PRO A 41 -18.28 11.77 17.00
C PRO A 41 -17.81 10.37 17.41
N ALA A 42 -18.51 9.78 18.39
CA ALA A 42 -18.07 8.52 19.01
C ALA A 42 -17.96 7.36 18.01
N GLU A 43 -18.81 7.35 16.98
CA GLU A 43 -18.81 6.34 15.93
C GLU A 43 -17.72 6.52 14.88
N THR A 44 -16.99 7.66 14.87
CA THR A 44 -15.91 7.91 13.89
C THR A 44 -14.55 7.53 14.45
N PHE A 45 -13.62 7.18 13.57
CA PHE A 45 -12.22 7.06 13.93
C PHE A 45 -11.63 8.45 14.21
N SER A 46 -10.83 8.59 15.26
CA SER A 46 -10.10 9.80 15.60
C SER A 46 -8.62 9.47 15.82
N ALA A 47 -7.76 10.03 14.98
CA ALA A 47 -6.31 9.89 15.16
C ALA A 47 -5.85 10.47 16.52
N SER A 48 -6.49 11.52 17.03
CA SER A 48 -6.11 12.08 18.34
C SER A 48 -6.44 11.12 19.50
N ARG A 49 -7.53 10.34 19.41
CA ARG A 49 -7.82 9.29 20.40
C ARG A 49 -6.87 8.10 20.22
N ALA A 50 -6.70 7.60 18.99
CA ALA A 50 -5.79 6.51 18.68
C ALA A 50 -4.35 6.83 19.10
N PHE A 51 -3.88 8.05 18.90
CA PHE A 51 -2.54 8.48 19.25
C PHE A 51 -2.25 8.38 20.77
N THR A 52 -3.26 8.43 21.63
CA THR A 52 -3.04 8.19 23.07
C THR A 52 -2.58 6.76 23.35
N HIS A 53 -3.02 5.80 22.54
CA HIS A 53 -2.56 4.42 22.59
C HIS A 53 -1.15 4.29 22.03
N VAL A 54 -0.85 4.95 20.87
CA VAL A 54 0.51 5.01 20.31
C VAL A 54 1.51 5.55 21.34
N ASP A 55 1.17 6.66 22.01
CA ASP A 55 2.03 7.27 23.04
C ASP A 55 2.25 6.32 24.23
N ARG A 56 1.28 5.50 24.58
CA ARG A 56 1.40 4.52 25.67
C ARG A 56 2.25 3.32 25.27
N ILE A 57 2.08 2.78 24.06
CA ILE A 57 2.76 1.60 23.53
C ILE A 57 4.21 1.92 23.23
N GLY A 58 4.48 2.98 22.47
CA GLY A 58 5.81 3.37 22.02
C GLY A 58 6.68 4.08 23.07
N ARG A 59 6.35 4.00 24.38
CA ARG A 59 7.15 4.65 25.45
C ARG A 59 8.53 4.04 25.60
N GLN A 60 8.68 2.77 25.38
CA GLN A 60 9.93 2.04 25.54
C GLN A 60 10.01 0.91 24.53
N LEU A 61 11.23 0.40 24.32
CA LEU A 61 11.46 -0.77 23.50
C LEU A 61 10.71 -1.96 24.11
N HIS A 62 9.91 -2.65 23.31
CA HIS A 62 9.07 -3.77 23.77
C HIS A 62 9.16 -5.00 22.86
N PRO A 63 10.40 -5.51 22.60
CA PRO A 63 10.56 -6.69 21.79
C PRO A 63 9.90 -7.92 22.46
N ALA A 64 9.49 -8.87 21.65
CA ALA A 64 8.87 -10.11 22.09
C ALA A 64 9.61 -10.74 23.26
N GLY A 65 8.88 -11.25 24.26
CA GLY A 65 9.43 -11.86 25.46
C GLY A 65 9.98 -10.89 26.51
N SER A 66 10.02 -9.58 26.26
CA SER A 66 10.47 -8.57 27.23
C SER A 66 9.38 -8.25 28.28
N ALA A 67 9.80 -7.71 29.43
CA ALA A 67 8.86 -7.19 30.44
C ALA A 67 8.02 -6.05 29.87
N ALA A 68 8.60 -5.21 29.01
CA ALA A 68 7.88 -4.11 28.36
C ALA A 68 6.80 -4.61 27.37
N ALA A 69 7.05 -5.70 26.63
CA ALA A 69 6.01 -6.33 25.82
C ALA A 69 4.88 -6.91 26.70
N ALA A 70 5.21 -7.44 27.88
CA ALA A 70 4.19 -7.86 28.84
C ALA A 70 3.36 -6.67 29.35
N ASP A 71 3.97 -5.51 29.63
CA ASP A 71 3.27 -4.29 30.03
C ASP A 71 2.34 -3.78 28.90
N VAL A 72 2.75 -3.89 27.64
CA VAL A 72 1.90 -3.54 26.48
C VAL A 72 0.73 -4.51 26.39
N ARG A 73 0.98 -5.82 26.47
CA ARG A 73 -0.08 -6.84 26.46
C ARG A 73 -1.11 -6.60 27.56
N ASP A 74 -0.67 -6.35 28.79
CA ASP A 74 -1.56 -6.11 29.93
C ASP A 74 -2.38 -4.82 29.69
N TYR A 75 -1.78 -3.79 29.11
CA TYR A 75 -2.47 -2.58 28.69
C TYR A 75 -3.56 -2.86 27.63
N LEU A 76 -3.30 -3.73 26.65
CA LEU A 76 -4.29 -4.14 25.66
C LEU A 76 -5.49 -4.83 26.31
N VAL A 77 -5.21 -5.78 27.21
CA VAL A 77 -6.24 -6.50 27.97
C VAL A 77 -7.10 -5.51 28.77
N ASP A 78 -6.48 -4.62 29.54
CA ASP A 78 -7.20 -3.64 30.36
C ASP A 78 -8.03 -2.69 29.52
N THR A 79 -7.49 -2.24 28.38
CA THR A 79 -8.20 -1.31 27.47
C THR A 79 -9.43 -1.97 26.84
N LEU A 80 -9.28 -3.19 26.33
CA LEU A 80 -10.40 -3.94 25.74
C LEU A 80 -11.47 -4.31 26.79
N ALA A 81 -11.04 -4.72 27.99
CA ALA A 81 -11.96 -4.98 29.10
C ALA A 81 -12.71 -3.70 29.52
N GLY A 82 -12.05 -2.55 29.51
CA GLY A 82 -12.66 -1.23 29.76
C GLY A 82 -13.73 -0.85 28.72
N LEU A 83 -13.66 -1.41 27.51
CA LEU A 83 -14.69 -1.28 26.47
C LEU A 83 -15.84 -2.30 26.63
N GLY A 84 -15.83 -3.13 27.68
CA GLY A 84 -16.82 -4.16 27.92
C GLY A 84 -16.63 -5.44 27.10
N LEU A 85 -15.46 -5.61 26.47
CA LEU A 85 -15.09 -6.85 25.77
C LEU A 85 -14.49 -7.85 26.75
N ASP A 86 -14.41 -9.12 26.33
CA ASP A 86 -13.76 -10.23 27.07
C ASP A 86 -12.44 -10.63 26.39
N PRO A 87 -11.34 -9.86 26.57
CA PRO A 87 -10.06 -10.17 25.96
C PRO A 87 -9.45 -11.42 26.58
N GLN A 88 -8.88 -12.29 25.73
CA GLN A 88 -8.22 -13.52 26.13
C GLN A 88 -6.74 -13.46 25.70
N VAL A 89 -5.84 -13.81 26.60
CA VAL A 89 -4.44 -14.05 26.25
C VAL A 89 -4.29 -15.50 25.79
N ARG A 90 -3.99 -15.70 24.53
CA ARG A 90 -3.82 -17.00 23.89
C ARG A 90 -2.33 -17.35 23.84
N ALA A 91 -1.92 -18.24 24.73
CA ALA A 91 -0.56 -18.78 24.74
C ALA A 91 -0.41 -19.86 23.68
N GLY A 92 0.70 -19.86 22.97
CA GLY A 92 1.00 -20.86 21.96
C GLY A 92 2.49 -20.87 21.60
N ILE A 93 2.88 -21.82 20.77
CA ILE A 93 4.21 -21.86 20.15
C ILE A 93 4.01 -21.70 18.67
N GLY A 94 4.59 -20.63 18.10
CA GLY A 94 4.67 -20.45 16.66
C GLY A 94 6.04 -20.82 16.13
N ALA A 95 6.10 -21.30 14.89
CA ALA A 95 7.33 -21.66 14.22
C ALA A 95 7.23 -21.37 12.72
N THR A 96 8.15 -20.59 12.20
CA THR A 96 8.21 -20.28 10.76
C THR A 96 9.56 -20.67 10.17
N SER A 97 9.56 -20.97 8.87
CA SER A 97 10.80 -21.10 8.11
C SER A 97 11.21 -19.74 7.58
N GLU A 98 12.31 -19.21 8.09
CA GLU A 98 12.87 -17.96 7.56
C GLU A 98 13.60 -18.14 6.23
N LEU A 99 13.86 -17.00 5.58
CA LEU A 99 14.73 -16.90 4.41
C LEU A 99 16.08 -17.59 4.69
N GLY A 100 16.43 -18.57 3.86
CA GLY A 100 17.67 -19.35 4.00
C GLY A 100 17.53 -20.70 4.69
N GLY A 101 16.28 -21.14 4.99
CA GLY A 101 15.99 -22.47 5.52
C GLY A 101 16.29 -22.63 7.02
N GLN A 102 16.42 -21.53 7.75
CA GLN A 102 16.45 -21.53 9.20
C GLN A 102 15.01 -21.52 9.75
N TYR A 103 14.79 -22.17 10.88
CA TYR A 103 13.53 -22.13 11.61
C TYR A 103 13.68 -21.21 12.80
N ALA A 104 12.74 -20.24 12.91
CA ALA A 104 12.57 -19.44 14.11
C ALA A 104 11.34 -19.94 14.88
N MET A 105 11.38 -19.91 16.20
CA MET A 105 10.29 -20.33 17.08
C MET A 105 10.18 -19.37 18.25
N ALA A 106 8.96 -19.07 18.66
CA ALA A 106 8.70 -18.30 19.87
C ALA A 106 7.52 -18.86 20.68
N ASP A 107 7.60 -18.72 22.00
CA ASP A 107 6.47 -18.85 22.91
C ASP A 107 5.67 -17.54 22.87
N THR A 108 4.48 -17.56 22.33
CA THR A 108 3.67 -16.37 21.99
C THR A 108 2.51 -16.15 22.96
N ARG A 109 2.07 -14.93 23.08
CA ARG A 109 0.98 -14.47 23.96
C ARG A 109 0.05 -13.52 23.20
N ASN A 110 -0.63 -14.01 22.17
CA ASN A 110 -1.57 -13.21 21.42
C ASN A 110 -2.71 -12.70 22.32
N VAL A 111 -3.14 -11.46 22.11
CA VAL A 111 -4.37 -10.94 22.74
C VAL A 111 -5.49 -11.01 21.73
N VAL A 112 -6.60 -11.65 22.11
CA VAL A 112 -7.75 -11.85 21.24
C VAL A 112 -9.01 -11.35 21.92
N ALA A 113 -9.78 -10.51 21.26
CA ALA A 113 -11.12 -10.09 21.72
C ALA A 113 -12.13 -10.27 20.60
N ARG A 114 -13.38 -10.64 20.97
CA ARG A 114 -14.46 -10.83 20.00
C ARG A 114 -15.59 -9.82 20.25
N ILE A 115 -16.03 -9.19 19.19
CA ILE A 115 -17.29 -8.43 19.15
C ILE A 115 -18.29 -9.33 18.40
N PRO A 116 -19.28 -9.91 19.12
CA PRO A 116 -20.22 -10.86 18.49
C PRO A 116 -21.14 -10.13 17.52
N GLY A 117 -21.33 -10.74 16.37
CA GLY A 117 -22.29 -10.29 15.35
C GLY A 117 -23.74 -10.60 15.74
N THR A 118 -24.66 -9.79 15.24
CA THR A 118 -26.11 -9.96 15.47
C THR A 118 -26.75 -11.02 14.58
N ALA A 119 -26.13 -11.32 13.41
CA ALA A 119 -26.61 -12.28 12.41
C ALA A 119 -25.43 -12.77 11.55
N SER A 120 -24.43 -13.38 12.20
CA SER A 120 -23.13 -13.68 11.58
C SER A 120 -23.25 -14.72 10.47
N THR A 121 -22.71 -14.38 9.30
CA THR A 121 -22.49 -15.27 8.16
C THR A 121 -21.03 -15.71 8.04
N GLY A 122 -20.14 -15.16 8.89
CA GLY A 122 -18.71 -15.48 8.92
C GLY A 122 -17.96 -14.60 9.91
N THR A 123 -16.64 -14.74 9.93
CA THR A 123 -15.75 -14.00 10.83
C THR A 123 -14.92 -13.00 10.05
N LEU A 124 -14.83 -11.77 10.56
CA LEU A 124 -13.87 -10.75 10.16
C LEU A 124 -12.79 -10.66 11.22
N ILE A 125 -11.53 -10.87 10.85
CA ILE A 125 -10.36 -10.74 11.73
C ILE A 125 -9.67 -9.41 11.40
N LEU A 126 -9.52 -8.54 12.39
CA LEU A 126 -8.66 -7.36 12.35
C LEU A 126 -7.38 -7.70 13.08
N MET A 127 -6.23 -7.49 12.46
CA MET A 127 -4.95 -7.93 12.99
C MET A 127 -3.91 -6.81 12.95
N ALA A 128 -3.06 -6.78 14.00
CA ALA A 128 -1.88 -5.93 14.15
C ALA A 128 -0.94 -6.58 15.17
N HIS A 129 0.36 -6.35 15.08
CA HIS A 129 1.30 -6.90 16.07
C HIS A 129 1.66 -5.88 17.17
N TYR A 130 1.92 -6.38 18.38
CA TYR A 130 2.20 -5.50 19.52
C TYR A 130 3.63 -5.57 20.03
N ASP A 131 4.48 -6.40 19.45
CA ASP A 131 5.92 -6.41 19.73
C ASP A 131 6.66 -5.45 18.80
N SER A 132 7.87 -5.08 19.16
CA SER A 132 8.78 -4.25 18.36
C SER A 132 10.11 -4.94 18.13
N VAL A 133 10.90 -4.50 17.13
CA VAL A 133 12.30 -4.89 17.05
C VAL A 133 13.10 -4.35 18.26
N GLN A 134 14.26 -4.97 18.54
CA GLN A 134 15.07 -4.65 19.72
C GLN A 134 15.60 -3.22 19.77
N VAL A 135 15.61 -2.50 18.64
CA VAL A 135 16.18 -1.15 18.53
C VAL A 135 15.15 -0.04 18.28
N SER A 136 13.87 -0.41 18.06
CA SER A 136 12.78 0.51 17.79
C SER A 136 11.79 0.57 18.96
N HIS A 137 11.21 1.74 19.18
CA HIS A 137 10.11 1.92 20.11
C HIS A 137 8.76 1.41 19.58
N GLY A 138 8.68 0.99 18.29
CA GLY A 138 7.42 0.53 17.70
C GLY A 138 6.31 1.58 17.74
N GLY A 139 6.66 2.87 17.59
CA GLY A 139 5.67 3.94 17.62
C GLY A 139 4.78 3.92 16.38
N ASN A 140 5.36 3.68 15.22
CA ASN A 140 4.63 3.41 13.98
C ASN A 140 4.46 1.90 13.79
N ASP A 141 5.52 1.14 13.84
CA ASP A 141 5.64 -0.28 13.55
C ASP A 141 5.63 -1.14 14.84
N ASP A 142 4.47 -1.73 15.29
CA ASP A 142 3.14 -1.52 14.72
C ASP A 142 2.18 -0.88 15.77
N GLY A 143 2.69 0.12 16.48
CA GLY A 143 1.85 0.96 17.36
C GLY A 143 0.69 1.62 16.61
N ALA A 144 0.83 1.87 15.31
CA ALA A 144 -0.22 2.40 14.46
C ALA A 144 -1.37 1.41 14.28
N GLY A 145 -1.09 0.19 13.85
CA GLY A 145 -2.09 -0.85 13.68
C GLY A 145 -2.77 -1.20 14.98
N VAL A 146 -2.00 -1.42 16.06
CA VAL A 146 -2.56 -1.69 17.40
C VAL A 146 -3.51 -0.59 17.84
N SER A 147 -3.11 0.69 17.70
CA SER A 147 -3.94 1.83 18.09
C SER A 147 -5.17 1.96 17.20
N THR A 148 -5.03 1.63 15.92
CA THR A 148 -6.14 1.58 14.97
C THR A 148 -7.17 0.54 15.39
N LEU A 149 -6.75 -0.66 15.74
CA LEU A 149 -7.65 -1.72 16.21
C LEU A 149 -8.37 -1.34 17.52
N LEU A 150 -7.68 -0.73 18.48
CA LEU A 150 -8.27 -0.28 19.74
C LEU A 150 -9.33 0.80 19.51
N GLU A 151 -9.05 1.77 18.64
CA GLU A 151 -10.01 2.86 18.33
C GLU A 151 -11.18 2.33 17.49
N ILE A 152 -10.99 1.33 16.62
CA ILE A 152 -12.08 0.62 15.94
C ILE A 152 -12.93 -0.15 16.94
N ALA A 153 -12.33 -0.85 17.90
CA ALA A 153 -13.04 -1.54 18.97
C ALA A 153 -13.96 -0.58 19.73
N ARG A 154 -13.44 0.58 20.11
CA ARG A 154 -14.22 1.64 20.76
C ARG A 154 -15.36 2.13 19.86
N ALA A 155 -15.11 2.39 18.57
CA ALA A 155 -16.13 2.88 17.64
C ALA A 155 -17.25 1.86 17.39
N LEU A 156 -16.93 0.56 17.38
CA LEU A 156 -17.90 -0.51 17.21
C LEU A 156 -18.73 -0.78 18.48
N THR A 157 -18.13 -0.62 19.68
CA THR A 157 -18.85 -0.82 20.95
C THR A 157 -19.75 0.36 21.32
N THR A 158 -19.52 1.54 20.74
CA THR A 158 -20.34 2.73 20.94
C THR A 158 -21.37 2.97 19.84
N GLY A 159 -21.21 2.30 18.68
CA GLY A 159 -22.09 2.42 17.52
C GLY A 159 -23.03 1.23 17.34
N PRO A 160 -23.67 1.12 16.15
CA PRO A 160 -24.46 -0.07 15.80
C PRO A 160 -23.59 -1.32 15.80
N ALA A 161 -24.08 -2.42 16.39
CA ALA A 161 -23.40 -3.69 16.38
C ALA A 161 -23.26 -4.23 14.94
N PRO A 162 -22.13 -4.85 14.57
CA PRO A 162 -21.97 -5.48 13.27
C PRO A 162 -22.92 -6.69 13.11
N ALA A 163 -23.24 -7.06 11.87
CA ALA A 163 -23.98 -8.29 11.62
C ALA A 163 -23.06 -9.52 11.79
N ASN A 164 -21.82 -9.42 11.32
CA ASN A 164 -20.83 -10.51 11.42
C ASN A 164 -19.99 -10.40 12.70
N ASP A 165 -19.41 -11.53 13.10
CA ASP A 165 -18.44 -11.56 14.18
C ASP A 165 -17.17 -10.80 13.76
N VAL A 166 -16.69 -9.92 14.66
CA VAL A 166 -15.40 -9.23 14.50
C VAL A 166 -14.45 -9.73 15.57
N VAL A 167 -13.31 -10.26 15.17
CA VAL A 167 -12.22 -10.69 16.02
C VAL A 167 -11.10 -9.66 15.92
N LEU A 168 -10.70 -9.13 17.07
CA LEU A 168 -9.51 -8.28 17.20
C LEU A 168 -8.37 -9.20 17.62
N LEU A 169 -7.33 -9.29 16.82
CA LEU A 169 -6.15 -10.11 17.04
C LEU A 169 -4.91 -9.23 17.13
N PHE A 170 -4.33 -9.17 18.30
CA PHE A 170 -3.04 -8.52 18.54
C PHE A 170 -1.99 -9.62 18.68
N THR A 171 -1.14 -9.76 17.71
CA THR A 171 -0.14 -10.82 17.61
C THR A 171 1.12 -10.48 18.38
N ASP A 172 1.80 -11.50 18.86
CA ASP A 172 3.09 -11.45 19.56
C ASP A 172 4.19 -12.03 18.67
N ALA A 173 5.40 -11.52 18.79
CA ALA A 173 6.57 -12.03 18.09
C ALA A 173 6.46 -12.04 16.55
N GLU A 174 5.84 -11.01 15.98
CA GLU A 174 5.85 -10.76 14.54
C GLU A 174 7.27 -10.50 14.07
N GLU A 175 7.92 -9.54 14.69
CA GLU A 175 9.27 -9.06 14.39
C GLU A 175 10.37 -10.12 14.55
N ALA A 176 10.07 -11.10 15.36
CA ALA A 176 10.98 -12.23 15.56
C ALA A 176 10.80 -13.33 14.51
N CYS A 177 9.55 -13.66 14.13
CA CYS A 177 9.28 -14.82 13.29
C CYS A 177 7.84 -14.96 12.80
N LEU A 178 6.99 -13.93 12.81
CA LEU A 178 5.55 -14.04 12.53
C LEU A 178 4.85 -15.09 13.40
N CYS A 179 5.46 -15.43 14.53
CA CYS A 179 5.10 -16.60 15.30
C CYS A 179 3.74 -16.50 15.97
N GLY A 180 3.29 -15.28 16.29
CA GLY A 180 1.96 -15.03 16.82
C GLY A 180 0.87 -15.39 15.84
N ALA A 181 0.98 -14.90 14.62
CA ALA A 181 0.04 -15.19 13.53
C ALA A 181 0.06 -16.68 13.17
N GLU A 182 1.25 -17.29 13.06
CA GLU A 182 1.39 -18.71 12.77
C GLU A 182 0.75 -19.58 13.87
N SER A 183 1.02 -19.29 15.15
CA SER A 183 0.42 -19.98 16.27
C SER A 183 -1.12 -19.85 16.28
N PHE A 184 -1.65 -18.67 15.98
CA PHE A 184 -3.10 -18.44 15.88
C PHE A 184 -3.69 -19.27 14.75
N VAL A 185 -3.13 -19.20 13.55
CA VAL A 185 -3.61 -19.92 12.37
C VAL A 185 -3.58 -21.45 12.59
N ALA A 186 -2.53 -21.96 13.25
CA ALA A 186 -2.37 -23.40 13.47
C ALA A 186 -3.25 -23.96 14.58
N HIS A 187 -3.51 -23.18 15.64
CA HIS A 187 -4.00 -23.77 16.89
C HIS A 187 -5.25 -23.09 17.49
N ASP A 188 -5.55 -21.81 17.12
CA ASP A 188 -6.69 -21.13 17.73
C ASP A 188 -8.03 -21.61 17.13
N PRO A 189 -9.03 -21.93 17.96
CA PRO A 189 -10.35 -22.34 17.48
C PRO A 189 -11.04 -21.29 16.57
N LEU A 190 -10.74 -19.99 16.73
CA LEU A 190 -11.28 -18.93 15.88
C LEU A 190 -10.70 -18.95 14.45
N ALA A 191 -9.56 -19.60 14.27
CA ALA A 191 -8.92 -19.81 12.98
C ALA A 191 -9.36 -21.11 12.29
N ALA A 192 -10.20 -21.95 12.90
CA ALA A 192 -10.57 -23.26 12.34
C ALA A 192 -11.39 -23.18 11.05
N GLY A 193 -12.12 -22.09 10.82
CA GLY A 193 -12.95 -21.84 9.66
C GLY A 193 -12.32 -20.93 8.63
N ARG A 194 -13.12 -20.54 7.63
CA ARG A 194 -12.81 -19.45 6.71
C ARG A 194 -13.11 -18.12 7.38
N ALA A 195 -12.30 -17.11 7.09
CA ALA A 195 -12.51 -15.75 7.56
C ALA A 195 -11.99 -14.76 6.55
N VAL A 196 -12.45 -13.52 6.64
CA VAL A 196 -11.83 -12.37 5.98
C VAL A 196 -10.87 -11.71 6.97
N VAL A 197 -9.64 -11.40 6.55
CA VAL A 197 -8.59 -10.81 7.37
C VAL A 197 -8.28 -9.41 6.88
N LEU A 198 -8.24 -8.45 7.77
CA LEU A 198 -7.67 -7.12 7.54
C LEU A 198 -6.44 -6.98 8.42
N ASN A 199 -5.26 -7.01 7.82
CA ASN A 199 -4.01 -6.71 8.48
C ASN A 199 -3.72 -5.22 8.35
N VAL A 200 -3.37 -4.60 9.46
CA VAL A 200 -3.05 -3.17 9.54
C VAL A 200 -1.62 -3.05 10.05
N GLU A 201 -0.79 -2.40 9.27
CA GLU A 201 0.65 -2.35 9.44
C GLU A 201 1.20 -0.94 9.26
N SER A 202 2.45 -0.74 9.60
CA SER A 202 3.18 0.47 9.28
C SER A 202 4.64 0.18 8.95
N ARG A 203 5.12 0.74 7.86
CA ARG A 203 6.52 0.61 7.43
C ARG A 203 7.21 1.98 7.26
N GLY A 204 6.61 2.99 7.80
CA GLY A 204 7.10 4.37 7.70
C GLY A 204 6.56 5.23 8.82
N SER A 205 6.56 6.54 8.63
CA SER A 205 6.03 7.49 9.61
C SER A 205 5.03 8.47 9.03
N THR A 206 4.77 8.41 7.73
CA THR A 206 3.92 9.38 7.02
C THR A 206 3.37 8.80 5.71
N GLY A 207 2.54 9.57 5.03
CA GLY A 207 1.96 9.22 3.73
C GLY A 207 0.61 8.51 3.84
N PRO A 208 0.00 8.19 2.70
CA PRO A 208 -1.28 7.48 2.69
C PRO A 208 -1.12 6.03 3.15
N SER A 209 -2.14 5.51 3.82
CA SER A 209 -2.30 4.07 3.99
C SER A 209 -2.60 3.44 2.62
N VAL A 210 -1.75 2.52 2.21
CA VAL A 210 -1.78 1.83 0.91
C VAL A 210 -2.18 0.39 1.15
N MET A 211 -3.21 -0.08 0.48
CA MET A 211 -3.48 -1.51 0.40
C MET A 211 -2.49 -2.11 -0.60
N PHE A 212 -1.47 -2.79 -0.09
CA PHE A 212 -0.29 -3.25 -0.83
C PHE A 212 -0.24 -4.76 -1.06
N GLU A 213 -1.05 -5.52 -0.32
CA GLU A 213 -1.10 -6.97 -0.43
C GLU A 213 -2.54 -7.48 -0.31
N THR A 214 -2.85 -8.56 -1.01
CA THR A 214 -4.17 -9.22 -0.97
C THR A 214 -4.00 -10.73 -1.07
N SER A 215 -4.98 -11.47 -0.57
CA SER A 215 -5.12 -12.88 -0.92
C SER A 215 -5.39 -13.07 -2.43
N PRO A 216 -5.03 -14.21 -3.03
CA PRO A 216 -5.46 -14.56 -4.38
C PRO A 216 -6.99 -14.63 -4.51
N GLY A 217 -7.50 -14.36 -5.72
CA GLY A 217 -8.96 -14.28 -5.95
C GLY A 217 -9.56 -13.04 -5.30
N ASN A 218 -8.91 -11.89 -5.45
CA ASN A 218 -9.20 -10.68 -4.69
C ASN A 218 -10.33 -9.80 -5.26
N ALA A 219 -10.92 -10.15 -6.41
CA ALA A 219 -11.83 -9.25 -7.14
C ALA A 219 -12.97 -8.70 -6.27
N ASP A 220 -13.57 -9.54 -5.44
CA ASP A 220 -14.70 -9.15 -4.60
C ASP A 220 -14.26 -8.26 -3.43
N LEU A 221 -13.16 -8.58 -2.75
CA LEU A 221 -12.62 -7.76 -1.67
C LEU A 221 -12.13 -6.40 -2.17
N VAL A 222 -11.48 -6.35 -3.34
CA VAL A 222 -11.10 -5.09 -4.00
C VAL A 222 -12.32 -4.28 -4.37
N SER A 223 -13.44 -4.94 -4.73
CA SER A 223 -14.71 -4.26 -4.97
C SER A 223 -15.26 -3.61 -3.70
N VAL A 224 -15.22 -4.33 -2.57
CA VAL A 224 -15.60 -3.77 -1.26
C VAL A 224 -14.69 -2.61 -0.89
N TYR A 225 -13.36 -2.79 -0.98
CA TYR A 225 -12.39 -1.73 -0.70
C TYR A 225 -12.67 -0.45 -1.50
N GLY A 226 -12.77 -0.56 -2.83
CA GLY A 226 -12.99 0.60 -3.69
C GLY A 226 -14.38 1.26 -3.54
N SER A 227 -15.33 0.61 -2.86
CA SER A 227 -16.67 1.15 -2.61
C SER A 227 -16.84 1.72 -1.21
N ALA A 228 -16.13 1.16 -0.23
CA ALA A 228 -16.25 1.54 1.18
C ALA A 228 -15.28 2.65 1.58
N VAL A 229 -14.09 2.70 0.97
CA VAL A 229 -13.02 3.63 1.36
C VAL A 229 -13.16 4.94 0.59
N ASP A 230 -13.20 6.06 1.31
CA ASP A 230 -13.39 7.39 0.73
C ASP A 230 -12.18 7.86 -0.11
N ARG A 231 -10.97 7.50 0.32
CA ARG A 231 -9.71 7.87 -0.34
C ARG A 231 -8.86 6.63 -0.61
N PRO A 232 -9.28 5.76 -1.54
CA PRO A 232 -8.60 4.50 -1.77
C PRO A 232 -7.23 4.72 -2.41
N VAL A 233 -6.18 4.20 -1.78
CA VAL A 233 -4.84 4.15 -2.32
C VAL A 233 -4.40 2.70 -2.40
N ALA A 234 -4.43 2.15 -3.60
CA ALA A 234 -4.07 0.76 -3.87
C ALA A 234 -3.73 0.59 -5.35
N THR A 235 -2.84 -0.31 -5.66
CA THR A 235 -2.54 -0.71 -7.04
C THR A 235 -2.19 -2.18 -7.10
N SER A 236 -2.76 -2.90 -8.06
CA SER A 236 -2.44 -4.30 -8.31
C SER A 236 -0.96 -4.51 -8.61
N LEU A 237 -0.29 -3.52 -9.21
CA LEU A 237 1.16 -3.57 -9.41
C LEU A 237 1.94 -3.66 -8.08
N ALA A 238 1.52 -2.95 -7.03
CA ALA A 238 2.16 -3.04 -5.72
C ALA A 238 2.05 -4.45 -5.14
N VAL A 239 0.87 -5.08 -5.27
CA VAL A 239 0.65 -6.47 -4.84
C VAL A 239 1.59 -7.44 -5.57
N GLU A 240 1.70 -7.31 -6.88
CA GLU A 240 2.60 -8.17 -7.68
C GLU A 240 4.08 -7.93 -7.34
N VAL A 241 4.49 -6.68 -7.12
CA VAL A 241 5.85 -6.37 -6.69
C VAL A 241 6.12 -6.93 -5.29
N TYR A 242 5.16 -6.79 -4.36
CA TYR A 242 5.32 -7.30 -3.00
C TYR A 242 5.48 -8.83 -2.97
N ARG A 243 4.73 -9.56 -3.79
CA ARG A 243 4.81 -11.03 -3.92
C ARG A 243 6.19 -11.56 -4.34
N ILE A 244 7.01 -10.76 -5.04
CA ILE A 244 8.35 -11.14 -5.46
C ILE A 244 9.47 -10.62 -4.55
N LEU A 245 9.14 -9.74 -3.59
CA LEU A 245 10.09 -9.25 -2.61
C LEU A 245 10.17 -10.23 -1.42
N PRO A 246 11.34 -10.35 -0.79
CA PRO A 246 11.52 -11.21 0.37
C PRO A 246 10.97 -10.54 1.65
N ASN A 247 9.75 -10.07 1.60
CA ASN A 247 9.06 -9.41 2.72
C ASN A 247 7.90 -10.28 3.18
N ASN A 248 7.70 -10.35 4.48
CA ASN A 248 6.60 -11.05 5.10
C ASN A 248 5.95 -10.14 6.15
N THR A 249 4.72 -10.43 6.52
CA THR A 249 3.97 -9.83 7.63
C THR A 249 3.14 -10.91 8.29
N ASP A 250 2.47 -10.60 9.37
CA ASP A 250 1.50 -11.50 10.02
C ASP A 250 0.39 -12.00 9.08
N PHE A 251 0.17 -11.34 7.95
CA PHE A 251 -0.77 -11.80 6.92
C PHE A 251 -0.24 -13.04 6.16
N THR A 252 1.08 -13.25 6.11
CA THR A 252 1.69 -14.38 5.39
C THR A 252 1.21 -15.75 5.90
N PRO A 253 1.21 -16.08 7.21
CA PRO A 253 0.67 -17.36 7.70
C PRO A 253 -0.80 -17.59 7.33
N PHE A 254 -1.60 -16.53 7.24
CA PHE A 254 -3.00 -16.64 6.79
C PHE A 254 -3.10 -16.96 5.31
N LEU A 255 -2.24 -16.35 4.47
CA LEU A 255 -2.17 -16.68 3.04
C LEU A 255 -1.73 -18.11 2.81
N ASP A 256 -0.69 -18.56 3.50
CA ASP A 256 -0.12 -19.91 3.40
C ASP A 256 -1.12 -20.99 3.80
N ALA A 257 -1.98 -20.70 4.77
CA ALA A 257 -3.04 -21.60 5.19
C ALA A 257 -4.11 -21.83 4.10
N GLY A 258 -4.24 -20.93 3.12
CA GLY A 258 -5.10 -21.09 1.93
C GLY A 258 -6.61 -21.09 2.20
N ARG A 259 -7.05 -20.83 3.43
CA ARG A 259 -8.47 -20.81 3.83
C ARG A 259 -8.99 -19.42 4.22
N PHE A 260 -8.13 -18.41 4.17
CA PHE A 260 -8.46 -17.03 4.48
C PHE A 260 -8.39 -16.19 3.22
N THR A 261 -9.26 -15.20 3.16
CA THR A 261 -9.15 -14.09 2.21
C THR A 261 -8.86 -12.82 2.97
N GLY A 262 -8.25 -11.82 2.35
CA GLY A 262 -7.98 -10.60 3.10
C GLY A 262 -7.21 -9.55 2.33
N LEU A 263 -7.00 -8.44 3.04
CA LEU A 263 -6.30 -7.25 2.59
C LEU A 263 -5.28 -6.85 3.66
N ASN A 264 -4.10 -6.41 3.20
CA ASN A 264 -3.04 -5.89 4.04
C ASN A 264 -2.75 -4.43 3.65
N SER A 265 -2.75 -3.53 4.62
CA SER A 265 -2.60 -2.10 4.41
C SER A 265 -1.55 -1.52 5.35
N ALA A 266 -0.74 -0.58 4.84
CA ALA A 266 0.25 0.15 5.62
C ALA A 266 0.49 1.55 5.05
N TYR A 267 0.87 2.50 5.87
CA TYR A 267 1.53 3.69 5.37
C TYR A 267 3.05 3.47 5.36
N ILE A 268 3.70 3.85 4.25
CA ILE A 268 5.08 3.45 3.96
C ILE A 268 6.05 4.62 3.69
N ASP A 269 5.55 5.83 3.55
CA ASP A 269 6.41 7.00 3.37
C ASP A 269 7.15 7.34 4.68
N GLY A 270 8.35 7.94 4.55
CA GLY A 270 9.20 8.21 5.69
C GLY A 270 9.82 6.95 6.30
N SER A 271 10.02 5.90 5.51
CA SER A 271 10.59 4.61 5.94
C SER A 271 12.02 4.69 6.50
N GLY A 272 12.63 5.87 6.54
CA GLY A 272 13.88 6.09 7.27
C GLY A 272 13.80 5.87 8.78
N VAL A 273 12.60 5.76 9.35
CA VAL A 273 12.39 5.41 10.77
C VAL A 273 12.22 3.90 10.99
N TYR A 274 11.84 3.16 9.95
CA TYR A 274 11.53 1.74 10.04
C TYR A 274 12.68 0.91 10.61
N HIS A 275 12.40 0.10 11.62
CA HIS A 275 13.37 -0.71 12.38
C HIS A 275 14.56 0.13 12.92
N ALA A 276 14.30 1.38 13.30
CA ALA A 276 15.32 2.31 13.77
C ALA A 276 14.89 2.98 15.09
N PRO A 277 15.85 3.50 15.91
CA PRO A 277 15.52 4.19 17.15
C PRO A 277 14.64 5.43 16.99
N GLN A 278 14.49 5.93 15.76
CA GLN A 278 13.63 7.07 15.41
C GLN A 278 12.16 6.71 15.27
N ASP A 279 11.82 5.44 15.23
CA ASP A 279 10.42 5.00 15.23
C ASP A 279 9.78 5.15 16.62
N THR A 280 9.45 6.38 16.93
CA THR A 280 8.85 6.81 18.19
C THR A 280 7.47 7.44 17.91
N PRO A 281 6.59 7.57 18.91
CA PRO A 281 5.33 8.31 18.76
C PRO A 281 5.51 9.70 18.16
N ALA A 282 6.59 10.39 18.51
CA ALA A 282 6.89 11.73 18.01
C ALA A 282 7.22 11.79 16.50
N SER A 283 7.57 10.68 15.88
CA SER A 283 7.84 10.60 14.44
C SER A 283 6.58 10.39 13.60
N MET A 284 5.47 9.98 14.23
CA MET A 284 4.22 9.63 13.53
C MET A 284 3.50 10.87 13.01
N ASP A 285 3.11 10.82 11.74
CA ASP A 285 2.14 11.76 11.18
C ASP A 285 0.71 11.30 11.49
N GLN A 286 0.03 12.04 12.38
CA GLN A 286 -1.35 11.70 12.76
C GLN A 286 -2.34 11.76 11.58
N ALA A 287 -2.02 12.45 10.48
CA ALA A 287 -2.85 12.40 9.28
C ALA A 287 -2.77 11.01 8.61
N SER A 288 -1.60 10.37 8.64
CA SER A 288 -1.43 8.99 8.17
C SER A 288 -2.21 8.00 9.02
N LEU A 289 -2.12 8.11 10.35
CA LEU A 289 -2.93 7.34 11.29
C LEU A 289 -4.44 7.54 11.07
N GLN A 290 -4.87 8.80 10.79
CA GLN A 290 -6.27 9.09 10.48
C GLN A 290 -6.72 8.39 9.20
N HIS A 291 -5.89 8.43 8.15
CA HIS A 291 -6.22 7.80 6.87
C HIS A 291 -6.31 6.28 7.00
N GLU A 292 -5.38 5.68 7.70
CA GLU A 292 -5.36 4.23 7.96
C GLU A 292 -6.58 3.79 8.78
N GLY A 293 -6.86 4.50 9.86
CA GLY A 293 -8.01 4.21 10.70
C GLY A 293 -9.36 4.46 10.04
N ASP A 294 -9.49 5.53 9.25
CA ASP A 294 -10.72 5.76 8.48
C ASP A 294 -10.95 4.63 7.46
N ASN A 295 -9.90 4.18 6.76
CA ASN A 295 -9.97 3.08 5.80
C ASN A 295 -10.32 1.76 6.50
N ALA A 296 -9.62 1.41 7.58
CA ALA A 296 -9.84 0.18 8.33
C ALA A 296 -11.24 0.14 8.97
N LEU A 297 -11.72 1.24 9.54
CA LEU A 297 -13.08 1.32 10.11
C LEU A 297 -14.15 1.21 9.02
N ALA A 298 -13.96 1.87 7.87
CA ALA A 298 -14.89 1.79 6.75
C ALA A 298 -15.00 0.36 6.22
N LEU A 299 -13.86 -0.32 6.03
CA LEU A 299 -13.82 -1.73 5.64
C LEU A 299 -14.45 -2.64 6.69
N THR A 300 -14.14 -2.43 7.96
CA THR A 300 -14.71 -3.21 9.06
C THR A 300 -16.24 -3.12 9.06
N ARG A 301 -16.82 -1.95 8.84
CA ARG A 301 -18.26 -1.77 8.75
C ARG A 301 -18.86 -2.39 7.51
N ALA A 302 -18.22 -2.20 6.36
CA ALA A 302 -18.69 -2.77 5.11
C ALA A 302 -18.71 -4.31 5.16
N LEU A 303 -17.61 -4.91 5.62
CA LEU A 303 -17.49 -6.37 5.78
C LEU A 303 -18.32 -6.88 6.97
N GLY A 304 -18.40 -6.12 8.04
CA GLY A 304 -19.23 -6.43 9.20
C GLY A 304 -20.71 -6.49 8.88
N GLY A 305 -21.16 -5.84 7.79
CA GLY A 305 -22.55 -5.88 7.30
C GLY A 305 -22.77 -6.73 6.06
N ALA A 306 -21.71 -7.28 5.44
CA ALA A 306 -21.79 -8.07 4.20
C ALA A 306 -22.05 -9.56 4.48
N ASP A 307 -22.44 -10.31 3.44
CA ASP A 307 -22.42 -11.78 3.49
C ASP A 307 -20.97 -12.27 3.33
N LEU A 308 -20.38 -12.74 4.44
CA LEU A 308 -19.01 -13.24 4.46
C LEU A 308 -18.90 -14.68 3.94
N THR A 309 -19.99 -15.40 3.71
CA THR A 309 -19.96 -16.77 3.17
C THR A 309 -19.23 -16.79 1.83
N GLU A 310 -19.53 -15.81 0.97
CA GLU A 310 -18.88 -15.67 -0.34
C GLU A 310 -17.52 -14.96 -0.24
N LEU A 311 -17.43 -13.87 0.54
CA LEU A 311 -16.22 -13.06 0.64
C LEU A 311 -15.03 -13.75 1.34
N SER A 312 -15.30 -14.75 2.20
CA SER A 312 -14.27 -15.60 2.81
C SER A 312 -13.77 -16.72 1.90
N ALA A 313 -14.26 -16.80 0.67
CA ALA A 313 -13.75 -17.68 -0.38
C ALA A 313 -13.07 -16.84 -1.47
N PRO A 314 -11.98 -17.34 -2.09
CA PRO A 314 -11.39 -16.66 -3.24
C PRO A 314 -12.40 -16.47 -4.37
N ALA A 315 -12.49 -15.27 -4.93
CA ALA A 315 -13.26 -15.01 -6.14
C ALA A 315 -12.69 -15.78 -7.35
N ALA A 316 -13.43 -15.78 -8.47
CA ALA A 316 -13.03 -16.49 -9.69
C ALA A 316 -11.71 -15.96 -10.31
N GLY A 317 -11.20 -14.83 -9.85
CA GLY A 317 -9.93 -14.24 -10.30
C GLY A 317 -9.60 -12.93 -9.59
N ASP A 318 -8.44 -12.40 -9.93
CA ASP A 318 -7.98 -11.12 -9.40
C ASP A 318 -8.52 -9.94 -10.22
N ALA A 319 -8.72 -8.80 -9.57
CA ALA A 319 -8.93 -7.53 -10.23
C ALA A 319 -7.59 -6.86 -10.56
N SER A 320 -7.55 -6.11 -11.65
CA SER A 320 -6.53 -5.09 -11.88
C SER A 320 -7.09 -3.74 -11.44
N TYR A 321 -6.29 -2.96 -10.69
CA TYR A 321 -6.76 -1.70 -10.13
C TYR A 321 -5.61 -0.73 -9.89
N PHE A 322 -5.95 0.57 -9.91
CA PHE A 322 -5.02 1.65 -9.61
C PHE A 322 -5.79 2.93 -9.18
N PRO A 323 -5.17 3.80 -8.38
CA PRO A 323 -5.80 5.05 -7.96
C PRO A 323 -5.74 6.07 -9.09
N ALA A 324 -6.86 6.72 -9.39
CA ALA A 324 -6.92 7.81 -10.34
C ALA A 324 -7.91 8.89 -9.86
N LEU A 325 -7.41 10.11 -9.66
CA LEU A 325 -8.21 11.29 -9.31
C LEU A 325 -9.14 11.10 -8.08
N GLY A 326 -8.71 10.31 -7.09
CA GLY A 326 -9.47 10.03 -5.88
C GLY A 326 -10.42 8.85 -5.98
N LEU A 327 -10.42 8.13 -7.11
CA LEU A 327 -11.19 6.92 -7.32
C LEU A 327 -10.26 5.71 -7.45
N LEU A 328 -10.72 4.54 -7.08
CA LEU A 328 -10.07 3.28 -7.45
C LEU A 328 -10.66 2.79 -8.77
N VAL A 329 -9.91 2.97 -9.86
CA VAL A 329 -10.24 2.35 -11.14
C VAL A 329 -9.97 0.87 -11.01
N ARG A 330 -10.96 0.04 -11.33
CA ARG A 330 -10.86 -1.42 -11.24
C ARG A 330 -11.54 -2.11 -12.41
N TYR A 331 -10.96 -3.21 -12.86
CA TYR A 331 -11.53 -4.05 -13.91
C TYR A 331 -11.08 -5.51 -13.70
N PRO A 332 -11.84 -6.51 -14.21
CA PRO A 332 -11.44 -7.91 -14.13
C PRO A 332 -10.05 -8.14 -14.75
N GLY A 333 -9.18 -8.92 -14.12
CA GLY A 333 -7.84 -9.21 -14.62
C GLY A 333 -7.81 -9.79 -16.04
N GLY A 334 -8.85 -10.50 -16.46
CA GLY A 334 -9.00 -10.98 -17.84
C GLY A 334 -9.00 -9.88 -18.91
N TRP A 335 -9.25 -8.61 -18.54
CA TRP A 335 -9.21 -7.47 -19.47
C TRP A 335 -7.81 -6.92 -19.74
N VAL A 336 -6.80 -7.34 -18.98
CA VAL A 336 -5.42 -6.87 -19.14
C VAL A 336 -4.93 -7.10 -20.58
N TRP A 337 -5.08 -8.33 -21.12
CA TRP A 337 -4.70 -8.65 -22.49
C TRP A 337 -5.51 -7.88 -23.55
N PRO A 338 -6.84 -7.84 -23.53
CA PRO A 338 -7.61 -7.03 -24.46
C PRO A 338 -7.20 -5.55 -24.46
N LEU A 339 -6.98 -4.95 -23.29
CA LEU A 339 -6.57 -3.54 -23.18
C LEU A 339 -5.15 -3.31 -23.72
N ALA A 340 -4.20 -4.19 -23.43
CA ALA A 340 -2.83 -4.10 -23.97
C ALA A 340 -2.81 -4.24 -25.50
N ILE A 341 -3.60 -5.16 -26.06
CA ILE A 341 -3.73 -5.33 -27.52
C ILE A 341 -4.40 -4.10 -28.14
N LEU A 342 -5.43 -3.55 -27.50
CA LEU A 342 -6.10 -2.33 -27.97
C LEU A 342 -5.13 -1.15 -27.96
N ALA A 343 -4.31 -0.99 -26.92
CA ALA A 343 -3.30 0.06 -26.84
C ALA A 343 -2.29 -0.07 -27.98
N LEU A 344 -1.77 -1.27 -28.25
CA LEU A 344 -0.87 -1.51 -29.38
C LEU A 344 -1.58 -1.19 -30.71
N GLY A 345 -2.81 -1.65 -30.90
CA GLY A 345 -3.62 -1.34 -32.11
C GLY A 345 -3.79 0.16 -32.32
N ALA A 346 -4.05 0.94 -31.26
CA ALA A 346 -4.16 2.39 -31.32
C ALA A 346 -2.83 3.06 -31.75
N VAL A 347 -1.70 2.58 -31.23
CA VAL A 347 -0.37 3.07 -31.63
C VAL A 347 -0.07 2.75 -33.09
N LEU A 348 -0.39 1.54 -33.56
CA LEU A 348 -0.23 1.15 -34.96
C LEU A 348 -1.12 1.98 -35.88
N ALA A 349 -2.36 2.27 -35.47
CA ALA A 349 -3.26 3.15 -36.21
C ALA A 349 -2.71 4.58 -36.29
N ALA A 350 -2.18 5.13 -35.18
CA ALA A 350 -1.55 6.44 -35.15
C ALA A 350 -0.32 6.50 -36.09
N ALA A 351 0.51 5.45 -36.09
CA ALA A 351 1.64 5.31 -37.00
C ALA A 351 1.18 5.28 -38.48
N ALA A 352 0.15 4.49 -38.81
CA ALA A 352 -0.41 4.41 -40.16
C ALA A 352 -0.99 5.77 -40.63
N VAL A 353 -1.70 6.50 -39.75
CA VAL A 353 -2.18 7.84 -40.02
C VAL A 353 -1.03 8.82 -40.27
N ALA A 354 0.04 8.75 -39.47
CA ALA A 354 1.23 9.59 -39.64
C ALA A 354 1.91 9.37 -41.01
N ILE A 355 2.01 8.09 -41.44
CA ILE A 355 2.54 7.75 -42.77
C ILE A 355 1.62 8.26 -43.89
N ARG A 356 0.31 7.98 -43.83
CA ARG A 356 -0.65 8.37 -44.86
C ARG A 356 -0.74 9.88 -45.03
N ARG A 357 -0.58 10.66 -43.95
CA ARG A 357 -0.58 12.11 -43.97
C ARG A 357 0.78 12.71 -44.32
N GLY A 358 1.79 11.91 -44.59
CA GLY A 358 3.14 12.37 -44.89
C GLY A 358 3.88 13.05 -43.73
N VAL A 359 3.35 12.90 -42.50
CA VAL A 359 3.92 13.54 -41.30
C VAL A 359 5.21 12.83 -40.88
N ALA A 360 5.30 11.49 -41.10
CA ALA A 360 6.48 10.70 -40.81
C ALA A 360 6.57 9.51 -41.77
N GLY A 361 7.80 9.18 -42.20
CA GLY A 361 8.07 7.93 -42.92
C GLY A 361 8.28 6.76 -41.97
N ALA A 362 8.07 5.52 -42.46
CA ALA A 362 8.21 4.29 -41.66
C ALA A 362 9.60 4.17 -40.99
N GLY A 363 10.70 4.51 -41.69
CA GLY A 363 12.04 4.48 -41.12
C GLY A 363 12.22 5.43 -39.92
N ARG A 364 11.58 6.62 -39.96
CA ARG A 364 11.63 7.56 -38.82
C ARG A 364 10.79 7.07 -37.64
N LEU A 365 9.67 6.38 -37.87
CA LEU A 365 8.85 5.77 -36.81
C LEU A 365 9.61 4.63 -36.13
N LEU A 366 10.27 3.77 -36.91
CA LEU A 366 11.12 2.70 -36.35
C LEU A 366 12.32 3.28 -35.57
N ALA A 367 12.96 4.33 -36.10
CA ALA A 367 14.02 5.03 -35.38
C ALA A 367 13.46 5.67 -34.07
N GLY A 368 12.27 6.27 -34.11
CA GLY A 368 11.58 6.81 -32.93
C GLY A 368 11.31 5.75 -31.88
N LEU A 369 10.85 4.55 -32.29
CA LEU A 369 10.62 3.42 -31.40
C LEU A 369 11.93 2.96 -30.72
N GLY A 370 13.01 2.74 -31.48
CA GLY A 370 14.29 2.33 -30.93
C GLY A 370 14.90 3.39 -30.00
N LEU A 371 14.82 4.67 -30.38
CA LEU A 371 15.34 5.77 -29.57
C LEU A 371 14.51 6.06 -28.30
N ALA A 372 13.24 5.66 -28.25
CA ALA A 372 12.40 5.79 -27.08
C ALA A 372 12.84 4.92 -25.89
N VAL A 373 13.65 3.88 -26.14
CA VAL A 373 14.24 3.05 -25.08
C VAL A 373 15.29 3.84 -24.28
N ILE A 374 15.95 4.83 -24.91
CA ILE A 374 17.06 5.58 -24.27
C ILE A 374 16.62 6.26 -22.96
N PRO A 375 15.58 7.10 -22.91
CA PRO A 375 15.20 7.74 -21.66
C PRO A 375 14.68 6.75 -20.62
N LEU A 376 14.06 5.63 -21.03
CA LEU A 376 13.59 4.58 -20.13
C LEU A 376 14.73 3.87 -19.40
N VAL A 377 15.89 3.74 -20.05
CA VAL A 377 17.08 3.14 -19.45
C VAL A 377 17.94 4.22 -18.76
N LEU A 378 18.14 5.36 -19.40
CA LEU A 378 19.05 6.39 -18.91
C LEU A 378 18.53 7.11 -17.67
N ALA A 379 17.21 7.31 -17.54
CA ALA A 379 16.67 8.01 -16.39
C ALA A 379 16.80 7.21 -15.08
N PRO A 380 16.47 5.91 -15.01
CA PRO A 380 16.78 5.08 -13.83
C PRO A 380 18.27 4.98 -13.54
N LEU A 381 19.12 4.82 -14.57
CA LEU A 381 20.57 4.79 -14.38
C LEU A 381 21.12 6.10 -13.84
N ALA A 382 20.60 7.24 -14.30
CA ALA A 382 21.00 8.54 -13.79
C ALA A 382 20.54 8.74 -12.33
N ALA A 383 19.34 8.30 -11.98
CA ALA A 383 18.84 8.33 -10.60
C ALA A 383 19.70 7.43 -9.69
N GLN A 384 20.03 6.23 -10.14
CA GLN A 384 20.91 5.30 -9.43
C GLN A 384 22.34 5.86 -9.29
N GLY A 385 22.87 6.47 -10.36
CA GLY A 385 24.16 7.14 -10.33
C GLY A 385 24.18 8.33 -9.34
N PHE A 386 23.10 9.09 -9.28
CA PHE A 386 22.93 10.16 -8.30
C PHE A 386 22.96 9.60 -6.87
N TRP A 387 22.21 8.51 -6.59
CA TRP A 387 22.25 7.86 -5.29
C TRP A 387 23.64 7.32 -4.95
N ALA A 388 24.28 6.62 -5.88
CA ALA A 388 25.64 6.11 -5.70
C ALA A 388 26.64 7.24 -5.38
N LEU A 389 26.51 8.40 -6.04
CA LEU A 389 27.32 9.58 -5.72
C LEU A 389 27.08 10.06 -4.29
N LEU A 390 25.83 10.12 -3.84
CA LEU A 390 25.50 10.51 -2.46
C LEU A 390 26.09 9.52 -1.45
N VAL A 391 26.05 8.23 -1.71
CA VAL A 391 26.66 7.20 -0.84
C VAL A 391 28.19 7.35 -0.80
N VAL A 392 28.84 7.68 -1.91
CA VAL A 392 30.29 7.96 -1.92
C VAL A 392 30.61 9.19 -1.04
N LEU A 393 29.81 10.25 -1.12
CA LEU A 393 29.98 11.47 -0.35
C LEU A 393 29.59 11.31 1.14
N ARG A 394 28.67 10.42 1.41
CA ARG A 394 28.09 10.14 2.74
C ARG A 394 27.89 8.63 2.90
N PRO A 395 28.93 7.86 3.28
CA PRO A 395 28.87 6.39 3.35
C PRO A 395 27.73 5.84 4.21
N GLY A 396 27.31 6.57 5.25
CA GLY A 396 26.16 6.18 6.08
C GLY A 396 24.84 6.04 5.33
N TYR A 397 24.72 6.64 4.14
CA TYR A 397 23.51 6.53 3.32
C TYR A 397 23.34 5.14 2.71
N ALA A 398 24.40 4.32 2.64
CA ALA A 398 24.32 2.95 2.12
C ALA A 398 23.33 2.05 2.89
N ASN A 399 23.12 2.35 4.19
CA ASN A 399 22.27 1.57 5.08
C ASN A 399 20.90 2.23 5.33
N MET A 400 20.58 3.31 4.62
CA MET A 400 19.28 3.97 4.74
C MET A 400 18.26 3.38 3.75
N LEU A 401 17.08 3.06 4.24
CA LEU A 401 15.94 2.70 3.40
C LEU A 401 15.40 3.93 2.64
N ASP A 402 15.27 5.06 3.34
CA ASP A 402 14.86 6.35 2.77
C ASP A 402 15.60 7.48 3.52
N PRO A 403 15.96 8.59 2.87
CA PRO A 403 16.52 9.76 3.55
C PRO A 403 15.52 10.34 4.57
N TRP A 404 16.02 10.80 5.72
CA TRP A 404 15.21 11.41 6.78
C TRP A 404 14.27 12.53 6.31
N ARG A 405 14.64 13.27 5.28
CA ARG A 405 13.81 14.31 4.63
C ARG A 405 13.76 14.04 3.13
N PRO A 406 12.95 13.05 2.67
CA PRO A 406 13.01 12.56 1.30
C PRO A 406 12.57 13.58 0.26
N GLY A 407 11.80 14.61 0.60
CA GLY A 407 11.23 15.56 -0.34
C GLY A 407 12.24 16.21 -1.29
N TRP A 408 13.42 16.65 -0.77
CA TRP A 408 14.47 17.23 -1.60
C TRP A 408 15.14 16.21 -2.54
N PHE A 409 15.32 14.98 -2.08
CA PHE A 409 15.89 13.90 -2.89
C PHE A 409 14.91 13.50 -3.99
N ARG A 410 13.62 13.36 -3.67
CA ARG A 410 12.55 13.11 -4.65
C ARG A 410 12.47 14.23 -5.69
N ALA A 411 12.52 15.50 -5.27
CA ALA A 411 12.55 16.64 -6.18
C ALA A 411 13.80 16.63 -7.08
N ALA A 412 14.98 16.28 -6.55
CA ALA A 412 16.20 16.16 -7.33
C ALA A 412 16.11 15.03 -8.36
N VAL A 413 15.57 13.88 -8.00
CA VAL A 413 15.35 12.75 -8.94
C VAL A 413 14.36 13.15 -10.04
N VAL A 414 13.24 13.79 -9.68
CA VAL A 414 12.26 14.28 -10.68
C VAL A 414 12.91 15.27 -11.63
N ALA A 415 13.71 16.23 -11.13
CA ALA A 415 14.42 17.20 -11.95
C ALA A 415 15.44 16.52 -12.89
N LEU A 416 16.15 15.48 -12.40
CA LEU A 416 17.11 14.72 -13.18
C LEU A 416 16.43 13.92 -14.29
N VAL A 417 15.31 13.24 -14.00
CA VAL A 417 14.49 12.54 -15.00
C VAL A 417 13.97 13.52 -16.05
N ALA A 418 13.44 14.67 -15.62
CA ALA A 418 12.98 15.71 -16.53
C ALA A 418 14.13 16.22 -17.42
N LEU A 419 15.32 16.43 -16.87
CA LEU A 419 16.51 16.83 -17.63
C LEU A 419 16.88 15.79 -18.70
N VAL A 420 16.89 14.50 -18.35
CA VAL A 420 17.16 13.40 -19.30
C VAL A 420 16.13 13.40 -20.43
N VAL A 421 14.83 13.43 -20.11
CA VAL A 421 13.74 13.38 -21.10
C VAL A 421 13.74 14.60 -22.00
N LEU A 422 13.86 15.81 -21.42
CA LEU A 422 13.87 17.06 -22.18
C LEU A 422 15.10 17.17 -23.08
N THR A 423 16.27 16.76 -22.61
CA THR A 423 17.50 16.74 -23.40
C THR A 423 17.36 15.76 -24.55
N TRP A 424 16.94 14.51 -24.28
CA TRP A 424 16.68 13.50 -25.31
C TRP A 424 15.71 14.02 -26.38
N PHE A 425 14.56 14.56 -25.99
CA PHE A 425 13.57 15.10 -26.92
C PHE A 425 14.12 16.32 -27.67
N GLY A 426 14.77 17.25 -26.99
CA GLY A 426 15.33 18.48 -27.56
C GLY A 426 16.36 18.20 -28.65
N LEU A 427 17.26 17.22 -28.42
CA LEU A 427 18.32 16.83 -29.38
C LEU A 427 17.73 16.10 -30.58
N LEU A 428 16.77 15.19 -30.37
CA LEU A 428 16.30 14.28 -31.42
C LEU A 428 15.14 14.85 -32.25
N ARG A 429 14.31 15.75 -31.72
CA ARG A 429 13.14 16.30 -32.43
C ARG A 429 13.48 16.99 -33.76
N ARG A 430 14.69 17.55 -33.89
CA ARG A 430 15.13 18.22 -35.13
C ARG A 430 15.54 17.22 -36.21
N ARG A 431 16.05 16.04 -35.86
CA ARG A 431 16.55 15.01 -36.78
C ARG A 431 15.47 13.98 -37.14
N ILE A 432 14.75 13.49 -36.13
CA ILE A 432 13.77 12.42 -36.25
C ILE A 432 12.37 12.98 -36.49
N GLY A 433 12.06 14.14 -35.90
CA GLY A 433 10.74 14.74 -35.86
C GLY A 433 10.03 14.48 -34.53
N PRO A 434 9.13 15.39 -34.08
CA PRO A 434 8.43 15.21 -32.81
C PRO A 434 7.45 14.03 -32.81
N TRP A 435 6.72 13.83 -33.91
CA TRP A 435 5.70 12.77 -34.01
C TRP A 435 6.28 11.36 -33.96
N PRO A 436 7.36 11.03 -34.71
CA PRO A 436 8.02 9.73 -34.57
C PRO A 436 8.51 9.42 -33.16
N LEU A 437 9.02 10.43 -32.42
CA LEU A 437 9.47 10.25 -31.05
C LEU A 437 8.30 9.96 -30.12
N VAL A 438 7.20 10.71 -30.22
CA VAL A 438 6.00 10.49 -29.38
C VAL A 438 5.36 9.14 -29.69
N ILE A 439 5.16 8.80 -30.96
CA ILE A 439 4.60 7.50 -31.35
C ILE A 439 5.54 6.37 -30.92
N GLY A 440 6.85 6.58 -30.99
CA GLY A 440 7.84 5.64 -30.51
C GLY A 440 7.75 5.35 -29.01
N VAL A 441 7.59 6.40 -28.17
CA VAL A 441 7.39 6.26 -26.73
C VAL A 441 6.10 5.47 -26.44
N LEU A 442 4.97 5.86 -27.07
CA LEU A 442 3.71 5.14 -26.93
C LEU A 442 3.84 3.66 -27.39
N GLY A 443 4.64 3.40 -28.44
CA GLY A 443 4.92 2.04 -28.92
C GLY A 443 5.68 1.21 -27.90
N VAL A 444 6.72 1.78 -27.27
CA VAL A 444 7.47 1.08 -26.22
C VAL A 444 6.58 0.82 -25.00
N LEU A 445 5.76 1.80 -24.58
CA LEU A 445 4.83 1.61 -23.48
C LEU A 445 3.78 0.52 -23.78
N ALA A 446 3.25 0.45 -25.01
CA ALA A 446 2.33 -0.60 -25.44
C ALA A 446 2.99 -2.00 -25.45
N LEU A 447 4.26 -2.09 -25.86
CA LEU A 447 5.03 -3.33 -25.81
C LEU A 447 5.33 -3.75 -24.37
N LEU A 448 5.64 -2.81 -23.49
CA LEU A 448 5.81 -3.09 -22.06
C LEU A 448 4.48 -3.55 -21.43
N ALA A 449 3.34 -2.93 -21.78
CA ALA A 449 2.04 -3.40 -21.31
C ALA A 449 1.76 -4.85 -21.74
N LEU A 450 2.09 -5.25 -22.96
CA LEU A 450 1.97 -6.64 -23.39
C LEU A 450 2.92 -7.59 -22.64
N LEU A 451 4.16 -7.16 -22.39
CA LEU A 451 5.11 -7.92 -21.59
C LEU A 451 4.58 -8.12 -20.15
N MET A 452 4.13 -7.04 -19.52
CA MET A 452 3.59 -7.10 -18.16
C MET A 452 2.33 -7.95 -18.10
N ALA A 453 1.43 -7.86 -19.08
CA ALA A 453 0.25 -8.70 -19.16
C ALA A 453 0.59 -10.21 -19.13
N GLY A 454 1.77 -10.60 -19.65
CA GLY A 454 2.22 -11.98 -19.64
C GLY A 454 3.05 -12.42 -18.43
N THR A 455 3.69 -11.48 -17.74
CA THR A 455 4.64 -11.77 -16.65
C THR A 455 4.14 -11.31 -15.28
N VAL A 456 3.33 -10.28 -15.25
CA VAL A 456 2.82 -9.63 -14.03
C VAL A 456 1.35 -9.24 -14.28
N PRO A 457 0.41 -10.19 -14.23
CA PRO A 457 -0.98 -9.96 -14.66
C PRO A 457 -1.72 -8.85 -13.90
N GLY A 458 -1.27 -8.53 -12.70
CA GLY A 458 -1.80 -7.42 -11.90
C GLY A 458 -1.16 -6.06 -12.23
N GLY A 459 -0.07 -6.05 -13.03
CA GLY A 459 0.73 -4.86 -13.31
C GLY A 459 0.21 -3.94 -14.41
#